data_9973708812489e0cd1ad6707288e0e48
#
_entry.id   9973708812489e0cd1ad6707288e0e48
#
_cell.length_a   1.000
_cell.length_b   1.000
_cell.length_c   1.000
_cell.angle_alpha   90.00
_cell.angle_beta   90.00
_cell.angle_gamma   90.00
#
_symmetry.space_group_name_H-M   'P 1'
#
loop_
_entity.id
_entity.type
_entity.pdbx_description
1 polymer ?
#
loop_
_entity_poly.entity_id
_entity_poly.type
_entity_poly.pdbx_seq_one_letter_code
_entity_poly.pdbx_strand_id
1 'polypeptide(L)'
;MYRVSLWDTYSAFANTYGGIILLGIVEHMNEQDNAKRFEIVGVENADKIHKDLWNMVNNREKVNVNLLYDDDIQIIDVGGKKVVAINVPRADYTVRPVYINNNLSRGTFKRNHEGDYHCTEQELKMMLRDANEASNDGMLLEYYTQEESLKLVISVCRICFA
;
A
#
# COMPACT_ATOMS: atom_id res chain seq x y z
N MET A 1 15.74 7.83 -12.05
CA MET A 1 14.92 8.12 -10.87
C MET A 1 13.63 7.32 -11.01
N TYR A 2 13.50 6.24 -10.28
CA TYR A 2 12.29 5.40 -10.33
C TYR A 2 11.15 6.19 -9.69
N ARG A 3 10.12 6.54 -10.48
CA ARG A 3 8.85 7.01 -9.94
C ARG A 3 8.15 5.79 -9.35
N VAL A 4 8.17 5.65 -8.03
CA VAL A 4 7.34 4.67 -7.34
C VAL A 4 5.89 5.12 -7.53
N SER A 5 5.08 4.29 -8.15
CA SER A 5 3.66 4.54 -8.29
C SER A 5 2.97 4.25 -6.95
N LEU A 6 1.96 5.03 -6.58
CA LEU A 6 1.13 4.75 -5.40
C LEU A 6 0.63 3.29 -5.40
N TRP A 7 0.29 2.77 -6.56
CA TRP A 7 -0.26 1.43 -6.72
C TRP A 7 0.79 0.33 -6.57
N ASP A 8 2.06 0.61 -6.90
CA ASP A 8 3.18 -0.29 -6.61
C ASP A 8 3.33 -0.45 -5.09
N THR A 9 3.26 0.67 -4.35
CA THR A 9 3.30 0.68 -2.88
C THR A 9 2.06 0.01 -2.27
N TYR A 10 0.87 0.22 -2.84
CA TYR A 10 -0.33 -0.47 -2.40
C TYR A 10 -0.16 -2.00 -2.50
N SER A 11 0.27 -2.49 -3.66
CA SER A 11 0.55 -3.92 -3.86
C SER A 11 1.62 -4.43 -2.88
N ALA A 12 2.72 -3.68 -2.72
CA ALA A 12 3.83 -4.05 -1.85
C ALA A 12 3.39 -4.15 -0.38
N PHE A 13 2.60 -3.19 0.12
CA PHE A 13 2.08 -3.19 1.49
C PHE A 13 1.10 -4.33 1.69
N ALA A 14 0.15 -4.50 0.78
CA ALA A 14 -0.84 -5.57 0.85
C ALA A 14 -0.20 -6.96 0.89
N ASN A 15 0.86 -7.19 0.13
CA ASN A 15 1.56 -8.47 0.07
C ASN A 15 2.57 -8.69 1.21
N THR A 16 2.87 -7.67 2.02
CA THR A 16 3.90 -7.78 3.06
C THR A 16 3.31 -7.60 4.46
N TYR A 17 3.37 -6.42 5.01
CA TYR A 17 2.96 -6.16 6.40
C TYR A 17 1.85 -5.12 6.53
N GLY A 18 1.32 -4.62 5.41
CA GLY A 18 0.50 -3.42 5.40
C GLY A 18 1.36 -2.16 5.59
N GLY A 19 0.71 -1.01 5.70
CA GLY A 19 1.37 0.27 5.94
C GLY A 19 0.49 1.47 5.65
N ILE A 20 1.02 2.66 5.90
CA ILE A 20 0.32 3.91 5.64
C ILE A 20 1.03 4.66 4.52
N ILE A 21 0.27 5.06 3.50
CA ILE A 21 0.74 5.92 2.42
C ILE A 21 0.25 7.34 2.71
N LEU A 22 1.16 8.31 2.70
CA LEU A 22 0.84 9.72 2.93
C LEU A 22 1.07 10.53 1.65
N LEU A 23 0.04 11.25 1.21
CA LEU A 23 0.11 12.17 0.08
C LEU A 23 0.11 13.61 0.59
N GLY A 24 0.99 14.45 0.05
CA GLY A 24 1.16 15.83 0.49
C GLY A 24 2.31 16.05 1.46
N ILE A 25 3.22 15.06 1.57
CA ILE A 25 4.46 15.17 2.33
C ILE A 25 5.65 14.99 1.38
N VAL A 26 6.65 15.81 1.50
CA VAL A 26 7.92 15.72 0.77
C VAL A 26 9.01 15.26 1.71
N GLU A 27 9.79 14.27 1.27
CA GLU A 27 10.99 13.83 1.97
C GLU A 27 12.24 14.44 1.33
N HIS A 28 13.05 15.10 2.13
CA HIS A 28 14.35 15.65 1.76
C HIS A 28 15.45 14.63 2.08
N MET A 29 15.81 13.79 1.09
CA MET A 29 16.72 12.64 1.25
C MET A 29 18.13 13.02 1.75
N ASN A 30 18.57 14.26 1.55
CA ASN A 30 19.92 14.72 1.95
C ASN A 30 19.93 15.39 3.33
N GLU A 31 18.78 15.50 3.99
CA GLU A 31 18.68 16.11 5.31
C GLU A 31 18.95 15.08 6.41
N GLN A 32 19.94 15.40 7.27
CA GLN A 32 20.31 14.54 8.39
C GLN A 32 19.47 14.79 9.65
N ASP A 33 18.84 15.97 9.72
CA ASP A 33 17.93 16.32 10.81
C ASP A 33 16.55 15.72 10.54
N ASN A 34 16.16 14.75 11.35
CA ASN A 34 14.86 14.09 11.22
C ASN A 34 13.68 15.06 11.28
N ALA A 35 13.80 16.18 11.98
CA ALA A 35 12.75 17.19 12.07
C ALA A 35 12.55 17.97 10.77
N LYS A 36 13.59 18.07 9.93
CA LYS A 36 13.58 18.77 8.64
C LYS A 36 13.47 17.83 7.44
N ARG A 37 13.64 16.54 7.68
CA ARG A 37 13.59 15.51 6.63
C ARG A 37 12.24 15.45 5.94
N PHE A 38 11.15 15.68 6.68
CA PHE A 38 9.81 15.63 6.16
C PHE A 38 9.15 17.00 6.18
N GLU A 39 8.68 17.47 5.03
CA GLU A 39 7.97 18.72 4.88
C GLU A 39 6.51 18.46 4.46
N ILE A 40 5.58 19.01 5.21
CA ILE A 40 4.16 18.96 4.85
C ILE A 40 3.90 20.08 3.85
N VAL A 41 3.71 19.71 2.60
CA VAL A 41 3.36 20.62 1.50
C VAL A 41 1.84 20.66 1.26
N GLY A 42 1.14 19.57 1.61
CA GLY A 42 -0.28 19.39 1.38
C GLY A 42 -0.60 19.00 -0.07
N VAL A 43 -1.87 18.72 -0.33
CA VAL A 43 -2.43 18.46 -1.66
C VAL A 43 -3.45 19.52 -2.00
N GLU A 44 -3.52 19.95 -3.27
CA GLU A 44 -4.39 21.06 -3.68
C GLU A 44 -5.88 20.67 -3.65
N ASN A 45 -6.23 19.47 -4.07
CA ASN A 45 -7.63 19.04 -4.19
C ASN A 45 -7.83 17.68 -3.52
N ALA A 46 -7.77 17.67 -2.17
CA ALA A 46 -7.85 16.45 -1.39
C ALA A 46 -9.15 15.66 -1.64
N ASP A 47 -10.29 16.34 -1.80
CA ASP A 47 -11.58 15.70 -2.02
C ASP A 47 -11.64 15.01 -3.39
N LYS A 48 -11.07 15.62 -4.41
CA LYS A 48 -10.95 15.00 -5.73
C LYS A 48 -10.02 13.79 -5.69
N ILE A 49 -8.86 13.94 -5.03
CA ILE A 49 -7.89 12.84 -4.86
C ILE A 49 -8.56 11.66 -4.14
N HIS A 50 -9.27 11.92 -3.05
CA HIS A 50 -10.02 10.91 -2.31
C HIS A 50 -11.00 10.15 -3.22
N LYS A 51 -11.80 10.88 -4.01
CA LYS A 51 -12.74 10.27 -4.97
C LYS A 51 -12.02 9.45 -6.05
N ASP A 52 -10.93 9.98 -6.60
CA ASP A 52 -10.16 9.30 -7.65
C ASP A 52 -9.49 8.02 -7.12
N LEU A 53 -9.00 8.03 -5.88
CA LEU A 53 -8.45 6.85 -5.21
C LEU A 53 -9.51 5.74 -5.10
N TRP A 54 -10.73 6.07 -4.65
CA TRP A 54 -11.83 5.11 -4.56
C TRP A 54 -12.23 4.55 -5.93
N ASN A 55 -12.28 5.37 -6.96
CA ASN A 55 -12.56 4.93 -8.31
C ASN A 55 -11.48 3.96 -8.82
N MET A 56 -10.21 4.26 -8.53
CA MET A 56 -9.09 3.42 -8.99
C MET A 56 -8.97 2.10 -8.24
N VAL A 57 -9.13 2.09 -6.91
CA VAL A 57 -9.03 0.85 -6.14
C VAL A 57 -10.17 -0.13 -6.42
N ASN A 58 -11.33 0.40 -6.83
CA ASN A 58 -12.47 -0.41 -7.26
C ASN A 58 -12.40 -0.84 -8.73
N ASN A 59 -11.45 -0.32 -9.50
CA ASN A 59 -11.24 -0.75 -10.88
C ASN A 59 -10.36 -2.01 -10.92
N ARG A 60 -10.97 -3.13 -11.28
CA ARG A 60 -10.30 -4.44 -11.35
C ARG A 60 -9.16 -4.52 -12.37
N GLU A 61 -9.16 -3.67 -13.40
CA GLU A 61 -8.04 -3.56 -14.32
C GLU A 61 -6.85 -2.84 -13.70
N LYS A 62 -7.11 -1.99 -12.69
CA LYS A 62 -6.06 -1.24 -11.98
C LYS A 62 -5.51 -2.02 -10.79
N VAL A 63 -6.39 -2.57 -9.97
CA VAL A 63 -6.05 -3.36 -8.77
C VAL A 63 -6.93 -4.61 -8.75
N ASN A 64 -6.35 -5.79 -8.64
CA ASN A 64 -7.11 -7.04 -8.69
C ASN A 64 -8.07 -7.21 -7.51
N VAL A 65 -7.76 -6.64 -6.36
CA VAL A 65 -8.60 -6.68 -5.16
C VAL A 65 -8.52 -5.38 -4.37
N ASN A 66 -9.69 -4.86 -3.96
CA ASN A 66 -9.79 -3.76 -3.03
C ASN A 66 -9.80 -4.30 -1.60
N LEU A 67 -8.83 -3.88 -0.79
CA LEU A 67 -8.70 -4.24 0.63
C LEU A 67 -9.12 -3.11 1.56
N LEU A 68 -9.46 -1.92 1.01
CA LEU A 68 -9.73 -0.73 1.80
C LEU A 68 -11.21 -0.67 2.22
N TYR A 69 -11.43 -0.24 3.46
CA TYR A 69 -12.71 0.16 4.01
C TYR A 69 -12.84 1.69 4.02
N ASP A 70 -14.04 2.19 4.29
CA ASP A 70 -14.34 3.63 4.22
C ASP A 70 -13.41 4.49 5.07
N ASP A 71 -12.97 4.01 6.22
CA ASP A 71 -12.09 4.73 7.14
C ASP A 71 -10.60 4.63 6.78
N ASP A 72 -10.24 3.83 5.79
CA ASP A 72 -8.83 3.62 5.41
C ASP A 72 -8.26 4.76 4.54
N ILE A 73 -9.10 5.61 3.95
CA ILE A 73 -8.66 6.81 3.23
C ILE A 73 -9.17 8.03 3.97
N GLN A 74 -8.26 8.79 4.59
CA GLN A 74 -8.60 9.95 5.40
C GLN A 74 -7.93 11.21 4.86
N ILE A 75 -8.66 12.33 4.94
CA ILE A 75 -8.12 13.66 4.69
C ILE A 75 -7.85 14.32 6.03
N ILE A 76 -6.59 14.63 6.29
CA ILE A 76 -6.12 15.20 7.56
C ILE A 76 -5.67 16.63 7.31
N ASP A 77 -6.19 17.59 8.07
CA ASP A 77 -5.72 18.97 8.06
C ASP A 77 -4.57 19.14 9.05
N VAL A 78 -3.43 19.60 8.55
CA VAL A 78 -2.26 19.90 9.36
C VAL A 78 -1.84 21.34 9.10
N GLY A 79 -2.27 22.23 9.97
CA GLY A 79 -1.93 23.66 9.88
C GLY A 79 -2.44 24.33 8.60
N GLY A 80 -3.64 23.96 8.13
CA GLY A 80 -4.26 24.48 6.92
C GLY A 80 -3.80 23.79 5.63
N LYS A 81 -2.94 22.78 5.72
CA LYS A 81 -2.50 21.94 4.60
C LYS A 81 -3.16 20.58 4.69
N LYS A 82 -3.83 20.16 3.63
CA LYS A 82 -4.51 18.86 3.59
C LYS A 82 -3.54 17.75 3.17
N VAL A 83 -3.47 16.71 3.96
CA VAL A 83 -2.72 15.46 3.70
C VAL A 83 -3.72 14.34 3.51
N VAL A 84 -3.52 13.48 2.53
CA VAL A 84 -4.34 12.27 2.37
C VAL A 84 -3.55 11.08 2.92
N ALA A 85 -4.13 10.41 3.91
CA ALA A 85 -3.58 9.20 4.50
C ALA A 85 -4.35 7.98 4.00
N ILE A 86 -3.64 6.96 3.53
CA ILE A 86 -4.21 5.70 3.04
C ILE A 86 -3.64 4.58 3.90
N ASN A 87 -4.47 3.96 4.72
CA ASN A 87 -4.10 2.79 5.51
C ASN A 87 -4.31 1.54 4.66
N VAL A 88 -3.23 0.91 4.23
CA VAL A 88 -3.28 -0.31 3.42
C VAL A 88 -3.10 -1.52 4.36
N PRO A 89 -4.12 -2.34 4.56
CA PRO A 89 -3.99 -3.52 5.40
C PRO A 89 -3.15 -4.59 4.70
N ARG A 90 -2.54 -5.47 5.49
CA ARG A 90 -1.97 -6.70 4.96
C ARG A 90 -3.08 -7.59 4.41
N ALA A 91 -2.94 -8.06 3.20
CA ALA A 91 -3.87 -9.02 2.63
C ALA A 91 -3.77 -10.38 3.32
N ASP A 92 -4.91 -11.02 3.53
CA ASP A 92 -4.94 -12.41 3.96
C ASP A 92 -4.24 -13.30 2.91
N TYR A 93 -3.62 -14.39 3.36
CA TYR A 93 -2.92 -15.32 2.46
C TYR A 93 -3.83 -15.94 1.39
N THR A 94 -5.13 -16.05 1.66
CA THR A 94 -6.14 -16.53 0.72
C THR A 94 -6.41 -15.57 -0.45
N VAL A 95 -6.08 -14.29 -0.26
CA VAL A 95 -6.33 -13.21 -1.23
C VAL A 95 -5.06 -12.82 -1.98
N ARG A 96 -3.89 -13.15 -1.44
CA ARG A 96 -2.61 -12.87 -2.11
C ARG A 96 -2.38 -13.79 -3.31
N PRO A 97 -1.68 -13.32 -4.34
CA PRO A 97 -1.02 -12.03 -4.46
C PRO A 97 -1.98 -10.88 -4.86
N VAL A 98 -1.75 -9.71 -4.28
CA VAL A 98 -2.37 -8.45 -4.70
C VAL A 98 -1.50 -7.83 -5.79
N TYR A 99 -2.06 -7.63 -6.97
CA TYR A 99 -1.33 -7.13 -8.14
C TYR A 99 -2.09 -6.02 -8.86
N ILE A 100 -1.36 -5.25 -9.65
CA ILE A 100 -1.86 -4.10 -10.38
C ILE A 100 -1.79 -4.26 -11.89
N ASN A 101 -2.55 -3.40 -12.60
CA ASN A 101 -2.58 -3.31 -14.06
C ASN A 101 -2.89 -4.64 -14.75
N ASN A 102 -3.71 -5.46 -14.12
CA ASN A 102 -4.10 -6.78 -14.61
C ASN A 102 -2.90 -7.69 -15.00
N ASN A 103 -1.77 -7.50 -14.34
CA ASN A 103 -0.52 -8.20 -14.65
C ASN A 103 0.08 -8.86 -13.41
N LEU A 104 -0.17 -10.15 -13.24
CA LEU A 104 0.30 -10.91 -12.10
C LEU A 104 1.84 -10.90 -11.96
N SER A 105 2.57 -11.10 -13.06
CA SER A 105 4.02 -11.28 -12.99
C SER A 105 4.80 -9.98 -12.82
N ARG A 106 4.29 -8.87 -13.38
CA ARG A 106 4.96 -7.55 -13.32
C ARG A 106 4.24 -6.55 -12.41
N GLY A 107 3.02 -6.83 -12.02
CA GLY A 107 2.21 -5.97 -11.16
C GLY A 107 2.21 -6.39 -9.70
N THR A 108 2.91 -7.46 -9.31
CA THR A 108 2.99 -7.90 -7.93
C THR A 108 4.27 -7.39 -7.29
N PHE A 109 4.09 -6.62 -6.21
CA PHE A 109 5.20 -6.02 -5.47
C PHE A 109 5.23 -6.52 -4.03
N LYS A 110 6.42 -6.48 -3.45
CA LYS A 110 6.69 -6.71 -2.03
C LYS A 110 7.48 -5.55 -1.45
N ARG A 111 7.25 -5.26 -0.16
CA ARG A 111 8.05 -4.28 0.59
C ARG A 111 9.25 -4.97 1.20
N ASN A 112 10.44 -4.45 0.95
CA ASN A 112 11.65 -4.87 1.62
C ASN A 112 12.44 -3.62 2.05
N HIS A 113 12.61 -3.45 3.37
CA HIS A 113 13.13 -2.21 3.96
C HIS A 113 12.31 -0.98 3.49
N GLU A 114 12.95 -0.04 2.81
CA GLU A 114 12.33 1.21 2.34
C GLU A 114 11.88 1.16 0.87
N GLY A 115 12.08 0.03 0.18
CA GLY A 115 11.80 -0.11 -1.24
C GLY A 115 10.67 -1.08 -1.58
N ASP A 116 9.99 -0.77 -2.70
CA ASP A 116 9.01 -1.65 -3.32
C ASP A 116 9.69 -2.39 -4.48
N TYR A 117 9.66 -3.72 -4.44
CA TYR A 117 10.33 -4.58 -5.40
C TYR A 117 9.34 -5.55 -6.03
N HIS A 118 9.54 -5.86 -7.30
CA HIS A 118 8.79 -6.92 -7.96
C HIS A 118 8.99 -8.26 -7.25
N CYS A 119 7.92 -9.02 -7.08
CA CYS A 119 8.03 -10.39 -6.63
C CYS A 119 8.68 -11.26 -7.71
N THR A 120 9.50 -12.20 -7.27
CA THR A 120 10.07 -13.22 -8.15
C THR A 120 9.01 -14.25 -8.53
N GLU A 121 9.24 -15.00 -9.63
CA GLU A 121 8.33 -16.09 -10.03
C GLU A 121 8.15 -17.15 -8.93
N GLN A 122 9.21 -17.39 -8.16
CA GLN A 122 9.15 -18.36 -7.07
C GLN A 122 8.23 -17.87 -5.93
N GLU A 123 8.33 -16.59 -5.56
CA GLU A 123 7.46 -15.98 -4.56
C GLU A 123 6.00 -15.96 -5.01
N LEU A 124 5.75 -15.64 -6.29
CA LEU A 124 4.40 -15.71 -6.86
C LEU A 124 3.81 -17.11 -6.80
N LYS A 125 4.59 -18.13 -7.18
CA LYS A 125 4.17 -19.53 -7.09
C LYS A 125 3.84 -19.94 -5.66
N MET A 126 4.62 -19.48 -4.68
CA MET A 126 4.33 -19.74 -3.26
C MET A 126 3.02 -19.08 -2.81
N MET A 127 2.82 -17.80 -3.12
CA MET A 127 1.57 -17.08 -2.76
C MET A 127 0.34 -17.75 -3.38
N LEU A 128 0.42 -18.13 -4.66
CA LEU A 128 -0.68 -18.81 -5.36
C LEU A 128 -0.98 -20.20 -4.79
N ARG A 129 0.05 -20.94 -4.40
CA ARG A 129 -0.11 -22.25 -3.75
C ARG A 129 -0.80 -22.07 -2.39
N ASP A 130 -0.32 -21.15 -1.56
CA ASP A 130 -0.87 -20.88 -0.23
C ASP A 130 -2.34 -20.45 -0.31
N ALA A 131 -2.71 -19.63 -1.29
CA ALA A 131 -4.09 -19.24 -1.56
C ALA A 131 -4.97 -20.44 -1.97
N ASN A 132 -4.44 -21.36 -2.77
CA ASN A 132 -5.18 -22.55 -3.23
C ASN A 132 -5.34 -23.60 -2.11
N GLU A 133 -4.31 -23.80 -1.27
CA GLU A 133 -4.39 -24.73 -0.13
C GLU A 133 -5.45 -24.27 0.88
N ALA A 134 -5.54 -22.97 1.14
CA ALA A 134 -6.60 -22.43 1.99
C ALA A 134 -8.01 -22.64 1.45
N SER A 135 -8.18 -22.66 0.13
CA SER A 135 -9.47 -22.95 -0.52
C SER A 135 -9.91 -24.42 -0.31
N ASN A 136 -8.96 -25.33 -0.09
CA ASN A 136 -9.24 -26.75 0.14
C ASN A 136 -9.40 -27.09 1.63
N ASP A 137 -8.82 -26.31 2.54
CA ASP A 137 -8.88 -26.52 4.00
C ASP A 137 -9.96 -25.70 4.70
N GLY A 138 -11.12 -25.55 4.12
CA GLY A 138 -12.28 -24.86 4.69
C GLY A 138 -12.72 -25.35 6.10
N MET A 139 -11.80 -25.95 6.87
CA MET A 139 -11.96 -26.37 8.26
C MET A 139 -10.61 -26.32 8.98
N LEU A 140 -10.53 -25.51 10.02
CA LEU A 140 -9.46 -25.42 11.02
C LEU A 140 -8.39 -24.35 10.74
N LEU A 141 -8.55 -23.20 11.35
CA LEU A 141 -7.76 -22.76 12.50
C LEU A 141 -8.10 -21.33 12.89
N GLU A 142 -9.06 -21.18 13.76
CA GLU A 142 -8.99 -20.17 14.82
C GLU A 142 -7.76 -20.52 15.67
N TYR A 143 -7.02 -19.54 16.04
CA TYR A 143 -5.86 -19.46 16.94
C TYR A 143 -4.53 -19.18 16.26
N TYR A 144 -4.29 -17.91 15.96
CA TYR A 144 -3.04 -17.24 16.27
C TYR A 144 -3.30 -15.76 16.49
N THR A 145 -3.55 -15.38 17.75
CA THR A 145 -3.33 -14.01 18.20
C THR A 145 -1.84 -13.81 18.29
N GLN A 146 -1.21 -13.33 17.23
CA GLN A 146 0.10 -12.73 17.35
C GLN A 146 -0.09 -11.25 17.61
N GLU A 147 0.26 -10.81 18.80
CA GLU A 147 0.68 -9.45 19.08
C GLU A 147 1.95 -9.17 18.25
N GLU A 148 1.80 -8.94 16.98
CA GLU A 148 2.87 -8.34 16.20
C GLU A 148 2.86 -6.84 16.46
N SER A 149 3.90 -6.39 17.16
CA SER A 149 4.24 -5.00 17.32
C SER A 149 4.09 -4.28 15.97
N LEU A 150 3.13 -3.37 15.91
CA LEU A 150 2.93 -2.44 14.80
C LEU A 150 4.22 -1.66 14.55
N LYS A 151 5.06 -2.16 13.66
CA LYS A 151 6.07 -1.31 13.03
C LYS A 151 5.33 -0.46 12.03
N LEU A 152 5.04 0.78 12.44
CA LEU A 152 4.47 1.78 11.57
C LEU A 152 5.45 2.04 10.41
N VAL A 153 5.19 1.41 9.27
CA VAL A 153 5.95 1.67 8.05
C VAL A 153 5.25 2.82 7.32
N ILE A 154 5.76 4.03 7.53
CA ILE A 154 5.28 5.21 6.81
C ILE A 154 6.02 5.27 5.48
N SER A 155 5.31 5.16 4.37
CA SER A 155 5.84 5.43 3.04
C SER A 155 5.37 6.80 2.57
N VAL A 156 6.31 7.71 2.38
CA VAL A 156 6.03 9.02 1.79
C VAL A 156 6.10 8.88 0.27
N CYS A 157 4.93 8.85 -0.36
CA CYS A 157 4.85 8.73 -1.81
C CYS A 157 4.89 10.11 -2.46
N ARG A 158 5.95 10.38 -3.25
CA ARG A 158 6.01 11.56 -4.11
C ARG A 158 5.09 11.36 -5.31
N ILE A 159 3.85 11.76 -5.19
CA ILE A 159 2.97 11.89 -6.35
C ILE A 159 3.00 13.36 -6.76
N CYS A 160 3.82 13.67 -7.77
CA CYS A 160 3.63 14.89 -8.54
C CYS A 160 2.42 14.65 -9.46
N PHE A 161 1.27 15.17 -9.08
CA PHE A 161 0.19 15.37 -10.04
C PHE A 161 0.62 16.54 -10.94
N ALA A 162 0.96 16.21 -12.18
CA ALA A 162 1.03 17.20 -13.23
C ALA A 162 -0.36 17.39 -13.80
#